data_b5d6e00a111f8f18d629bf40a0f9b67d
#
_entry.id   b5d6e00a111f8f18d629bf40a0f9b67d
#
_cell.length_a   1.000
_cell.length_b   1.000
_cell.length_c   1.000
_cell.angle_alpha   90.00
_cell.angle_beta   90.00
_cell.angle_gamma   90.00
#
_symmetry.space_group_name_H-M   'P 1'
#
loop_
_entity.id
_entity.type
_entity.pdbx_description
1 polymer ?
#
loop_
_entity_poly.entity_id
_entity_poly.type
_entity_poly.pdbx_seq_one_letter_code
_entity_poly.pdbx_strand_id
1 'polypeptide(L)'
;MDLLVKDIVKIWNNGDASLVAGKEGILRKVEVFDMMEQPNIKPWLREHLILITTGYVIRNDKEALLQIIRDMNDANASALAIKTRFFDDFPKEALQLADELKLPLFFLNNNAGFTELTFPIMTAIVESRSNVALDTRYQIGRQNKSELDRKLFFDIINGKVTQTEEVEYRIASLQWPSEPFRVIALSL
;
A
#
# COMPACT_ATOMS: atom_id res chain seq x y z
N MET A 1 -1.54 0.13 -7.35
CA MET A 1 -2.36 -1.01 -6.85
C MET A 1 -2.04 -1.16 -5.37
N ASP A 2 -3.05 -1.26 -4.50
CA ASP A 2 -2.82 -1.37 -3.05
C ASP A 2 -2.18 -2.72 -2.71
N LEU A 3 -1.20 -2.69 -1.80
CA LEU A 3 -0.64 -3.89 -1.21
C LEU A 3 -1.61 -4.42 -0.14
N LEU A 4 -1.94 -5.70 -0.21
CA LEU A 4 -2.89 -6.34 0.71
C LEU A 4 -2.21 -7.47 1.49
N VAL A 5 -2.79 -7.87 2.62
CA VAL A 5 -2.28 -9.00 3.42
C VAL A 5 -2.16 -10.29 2.60
N LYS A 6 -3.06 -10.55 1.65
CA LYS A 6 -2.93 -11.70 0.72
C LYS A 6 -1.63 -11.71 -0.09
N ASP A 7 -1.06 -10.53 -0.36
CA ASP A 7 0.20 -10.42 -1.08
C ASP A 7 1.38 -10.69 -0.15
N ILE A 8 1.25 -10.31 1.14
CA ILE A 8 2.21 -10.72 2.18
C ILE A 8 2.22 -12.23 2.38
N VAL A 9 1.05 -12.88 2.34
CA VAL A 9 0.96 -14.36 2.37
C VAL A 9 1.81 -14.98 1.25
N LYS A 10 1.79 -14.41 0.04
CA LYS A 10 2.61 -14.89 -1.09
C LYS A 10 4.09 -14.62 -0.89
N ILE A 11 4.44 -13.43 -0.35
CA ILE A 11 5.83 -13.05 -0.05
C ILE A 11 6.45 -14.03 0.95
N TRP A 12 5.72 -14.45 1.97
CA TRP A 12 6.17 -15.38 3.00
C TRP A 12 5.93 -16.87 2.68
N ASN A 13 5.56 -17.20 1.45
CA ASN A 13 5.17 -18.57 1.07
C ASN A 13 6.36 -19.56 1.00
N ASN A 14 7.56 -19.16 1.40
CA ASN A 14 8.77 -20.00 1.40
C ASN A 14 8.91 -20.87 2.66
N GLY A 15 7.85 -20.98 3.48
CA GLY A 15 7.90 -21.64 4.77
C GLY A 15 8.37 -20.72 5.91
N ASP A 16 8.56 -19.43 5.63
CA ASP A 16 9.01 -18.45 6.61
C ASP A 16 7.89 -18.02 7.56
N ALA A 17 6.64 -18.10 7.10
CA ALA A 17 5.47 -17.77 7.90
C ALA A 17 4.25 -18.62 7.53
N SER A 18 3.37 -18.84 8.49
CA SER A 18 2.08 -19.51 8.32
C SER A 18 0.95 -18.61 8.80
N LEU A 19 -0.07 -18.40 7.98
CA LEU A 19 -1.31 -17.74 8.38
C LEU A 19 -2.14 -18.73 9.22
N VAL A 20 -2.28 -18.49 10.51
CA VAL A 20 -2.89 -19.43 11.46
C VAL A 20 -4.32 -19.07 11.86
N ALA A 21 -4.71 -17.77 11.78
CA ALA A 21 -6.06 -17.30 12.05
C ALA A 21 -6.37 -16.00 11.28
N GLY A 22 -7.62 -15.54 11.33
CA GLY A 22 -8.03 -14.27 10.72
C GLY A 22 -8.07 -14.30 9.19
N LYS A 23 -8.27 -15.47 8.57
CA LYS A 23 -8.23 -15.65 7.10
C LYS A 23 -9.18 -14.74 6.33
N GLU A 24 -10.31 -14.36 6.89
CA GLU A 24 -11.24 -13.43 6.24
C GLU A 24 -10.69 -12.02 6.11
N GLY A 25 -9.65 -11.65 6.88
CA GLY A 25 -8.99 -10.34 6.85
C GLY A 25 -7.87 -10.20 5.83
N ILE A 26 -7.62 -11.17 4.95
CA ILE A 26 -6.52 -11.12 3.97
C ILE A 26 -6.63 -9.98 2.94
N LEU A 27 -7.77 -9.31 2.87
CA LEU A 27 -7.96 -8.13 2.02
C LEU A 27 -7.65 -6.81 2.76
N ARG A 28 -7.24 -6.83 4.03
CA ARG A 28 -6.78 -5.64 4.74
C ARG A 28 -5.58 -5.03 4.00
N LYS A 29 -5.59 -3.71 3.86
CA LYS A 29 -4.52 -2.95 3.21
C LYS A 29 -3.27 -2.94 4.07
N VAL A 30 -2.09 -2.91 3.44
CA VAL A 30 -0.78 -2.84 4.11
C VAL A 30 -0.05 -1.60 3.62
N GLU A 31 0.29 -0.70 4.53
CA GLU A 31 1.03 0.53 4.21
C GLU A 31 2.32 0.68 5.01
N VAL A 32 2.40 0.03 6.15
CA VAL A 32 3.55 0.12 7.05
C VAL A 32 3.77 -1.20 7.76
N PHE A 33 5.00 -1.48 8.12
CA PHE A 33 5.33 -2.52 9.09
C PHE A 33 6.15 -1.91 10.24
N ASP A 34 6.08 -2.53 11.39
CA ASP A 34 6.93 -2.18 12.54
C ASP A 34 7.29 -3.42 13.34
N MET A 35 8.38 -3.32 14.11
CA MET A 35 8.84 -4.37 15.01
C MET A 35 8.81 -3.84 16.43
N MET A 36 8.02 -4.46 17.29
CA MET A 36 7.85 -3.98 18.66
C MET A 36 8.03 -5.11 19.67
N GLU A 37 8.84 -4.84 20.69
CA GLU A 37 9.11 -5.72 21.83
C GLU A 37 8.77 -4.99 23.15
N GLN A 38 7.56 -4.42 23.23
CA GLN A 38 7.09 -3.66 24.38
C GLN A 38 5.78 -4.23 24.94
N PRO A 39 5.55 -4.18 26.24
CA PRO A 39 4.32 -4.70 26.85
C PRO A 39 3.09 -3.85 26.48
N ASN A 40 3.24 -2.57 26.24
CA ASN A 40 2.15 -1.67 25.84
C ASN A 40 2.47 -1.08 24.46
N ILE A 41 1.92 -1.69 23.42
CA ILE A 41 2.10 -1.27 22.03
C ILE A 41 1.05 -0.28 21.56
N LYS A 42 -0.05 -0.10 22.29
CA LYS A 42 -1.22 0.68 21.89
C LYS A 42 -0.89 2.10 21.37
N PRO A 43 0.01 2.89 22.01
CA PRO A 43 0.34 4.24 21.53
C PRO A 43 1.04 4.28 20.16
N TRP A 44 1.60 3.15 19.72
CA TRP A 44 2.39 3.04 18.49
C TRP A 44 1.62 2.38 17.35
N LEU A 45 0.45 1.83 17.63
CA LEU A 45 -0.38 1.20 16.62
C LEU A 45 -0.91 2.24 15.63
N ARG A 46 -0.97 1.82 14.37
CA ARG A 46 -1.44 2.64 13.26
C ARG A 46 -2.31 1.83 12.32
N GLU A 47 -3.18 2.51 11.62
CA GLU A 47 -3.95 1.92 10.53
C GLU A 47 -3.00 1.32 9.47
N HIS A 48 -3.40 0.19 8.91
CA HIS A 48 -2.67 -0.52 7.85
C HIS A 48 -1.27 -1.02 8.25
N LEU A 49 -1.02 -1.19 9.55
CA LEU A 49 0.23 -1.70 10.11
C LEU A 49 0.27 -3.23 10.12
N ILE A 50 1.37 -3.82 9.64
CA ILE A 50 1.78 -5.18 10.04
C ILE A 50 2.73 -5.05 11.22
N LEU A 51 2.33 -5.62 12.35
CA LEU A 51 3.20 -5.72 13.53
C LEU A 51 3.96 -7.05 13.52
N ILE A 52 5.27 -6.98 13.64
CA ILE A 52 6.15 -8.14 13.79
C ILE A 52 6.76 -8.10 15.20
N THR A 53 6.70 -9.22 15.92
CA THR A 53 7.26 -9.32 17.28
C THR A 53 7.81 -10.72 17.54
N THR A 54 8.77 -10.85 18.46
CA THR A 54 9.15 -12.15 18.99
C THR A 54 8.14 -12.66 20.03
N GLY A 55 7.28 -11.77 20.54
CA GLY A 55 6.36 -12.07 21.63
C GLY A 55 7.04 -12.34 22.97
N TYR A 56 8.37 -12.11 23.08
CA TYR A 56 9.11 -12.42 24.31
C TYR A 56 8.50 -11.77 25.56
N VAL A 57 8.08 -10.53 25.46
CA VAL A 57 7.54 -9.75 26.58
C VAL A 57 6.21 -10.30 27.09
N ILE A 58 5.43 -10.91 26.20
CA ILE A 58 4.09 -11.46 26.51
C ILE A 58 4.06 -12.99 26.56
N ARG A 59 5.22 -13.67 26.51
CA ARG A 59 5.32 -15.13 26.37
C ARG A 59 4.59 -15.94 27.45
N ASN A 60 4.40 -15.36 28.65
CA ASN A 60 3.72 -15.98 29.78
C ASN A 60 2.41 -15.27 30.15
N ASP A 61 1.94 -14.35 29.31
CA ASP A 61 0.74 -13.55 29.58
C ASP A 61 -0.23 -13.64 28.38
N LYS A 62 -1.16 -14.60 28.51
CA LYS A 62 -2.21 -14.83 27.54
C LYS A 62 -3.14 -13.62 27.39
N GLU A 63 -3.47 -12.94 28.47
CA GLU A 63 -4.36 -11.79 28.43
C GLU A 63 -3.70 -10.61 27.71
N ALA A 64 -2.40 -10.42 27.88
CA ALA A 64 -1.65 -9.42 27.12
C ALA A 64 -1.70 -9.70 25.60
N LEU A 65 -1.61 -10.97 25.18
CA LEU A 65 -1.75 -11.33 23.76
C LEU A 65 -3.16 -11.02 23.25
N LEU A 66 -4.21 -11.39 23.98
CA LEU A 66 -5.59 -11.06 23.61
C LEU A 66 -5.82 -9.56 23.54
N GLN A 67 -5.22 -8.79 24.46
CA GLN A 67 -5.31 -7.34 24.44
C GLN A 67 -4.60 -6.74 23.22
N ILE A 68 -3.43 -7.24 22.85
CA ILE A 68 -2.73 -6.83 21.62
C ILE A 68 -3.61 -7.04 20.39
N ILE A 69 -4.26 -8.20 20.28
CA ILE A 69 -5.15 -8.51 19.14
C ILE A 69 -6.32 -7.50 19.08
N ARG A 70 -6.93 -7.16 20.22
CA ARG A 70 -8.00 -6.16 20.29
C ARG A 70 -7.49 -4.78 19.92
N ASP A 71 -6.41 -4.33 20.52
CA ASP A 71 -5.82 -3.01 20.25
C ASP A 71 -5.41 -2.83 18.79
N MET A 72 -4.88 -3.87 18.15
CA MET A 72 -4.58 -3.87 16.72
C MET A 72 -5.82 -3.77 15.84
N ASN A 73 -6.88 -4.48 16.21
CA ASN A 73 -8.15 -4.37 15.49
C ASN A 73 -8.75 -2.98 15.63
N ASP A 74 -8.74 -2.41 16.84
CA ASP A 74 -9.25 -1.05 17.13
C ASP A 74 -8.47 0.03 16.35
N ALA A 75 -7.16 -0.19 16.15
CA ALA A 75 -6.32 0.67 15.35
C ALA A 75 -6.45 0.43 13.82
N ASN A 76 -7.34 -0.48 13.39
CA ASN A 76 -7.46 -0.91 12.00
C ASN A 76 -6.12 -1.40 11.40
N ALA A 77 -5.31 -2.06 12.21
CA ALA A 77 -4.06 -2.65 11.76
C ALA A 77 -4.30 -3.83 10.81
N SER A 78 -3.31 -4.18 10.02
CA SER A 78 -3.44 -5.16 8.94
C SER A 78 -3.25 -6.59 9.40
N ALA A 79 -2.23 -6.85 10.20
CA ALA A 79 -1.88 -8.20 10.66
C ALA A 79 -0.92 -8.18 11.85
N LEU A 80 -0.94 -9.25 12.62
CA LEU A 80 0.03 -9.55 13.67
C LEU A 80 0.86 -10.77 13.26
N ALA A 81 2.19 -10.67 13.36
CA ALA A 81 3.12 -11.74 13.05
C ALA A 81 4.05 -11.99 14.24
N ILE A 82 4.03 -13.21 14.79
CA ILE A 82 4.78 -13.58 15.99
C ILE A 82 5.74 -14.72 15.68
N LYS A 83 7.00 -14.61 16.14
CA LYS A 83 7.98 -15.69 16.01
C LYS A 83 7.69 -16.86 16.95
N THR A 84 7.90 -18.08 16.44
CA THR A 84 7.66 -19.33 17.17
C THR A 84 8.63 -19.58 18.33
N ARG A 85 9.65 -18.73 18.48
CA ARG A 85 10.73 -18.97 19.47
C ARG A 85 10.26 -19.06 20.93
N PHE A 86 9.21 -18.34 21.27
CA PHE A 86 8.72 -18.23 22.65
C PHE A 86 7.26 -18.72 22.79
N PHE A 87 6.70 -19.23 21.71
CA PHE A 87 5.36 -19.81 21.66
C PHE A 87 5.45 -21.10 20.86
N ASP A 88 5.14 -22.22 21.51
CA ASP A 88 5.02 -23.50 20.80
C ASP A 88 3.77 -23.52 19.93
N ASP A 89 2.71 -22.86 20.41
CA ASP A 89 1.45 -22.67 19.68
C ASP A 89 0.71 -21.43 20.21
N PHE A 90 -0.18 -20.87 19.40
CA PHE A 90 -1.08 -19.82 19.87
C PHE A 90 -2.17 -20.39 20.78
N PRO A 91 -2.51 -19.71 21.90
CA PRO A 91 -3.68 -20.04 22.68
C PRO A 91 -4.93 -20.10 21.81
N LYS A 92 -5.78 -21.11 22.00
CA LYS A 92 -7.01 -21.29 21.20
C LYS A 92 -7.88 -20.04 21.19
N GLU A 93 -7.96 -19.35 22.32
CA GLU A 93 -8.74 -18.13 22.47
C GLU A 93 -8.17 -16.97 21.64
N ALA A 94 -6.85 -16.92 21.45
CA ALA A 94 -6.23 -15.92 20.58
C ALA A 94 -6.57 -16.18 19.11
N LEU A 95 -6.56 -17.45 18.67
CA LEU A 95 -6.97 -17.84 17.32
C LEU A 95 -8.44 -17.51 17.07
N GLN A 96 -9.33 -17.87 18.01
CA GLN A 96 -10.76 -17.56 17.92
C GLN A 96 -11.02 -16.06 17.86
N LEU A 97 -10.40 -15.27 18.74
CA LEU A 97 -10.54 -13.82 18.74
C LEU A 97 -10.05 -13.20 17.42
N ALA A 98 -8.95 -13.68 16.88
CA ALA A 98 -8.44 -13.20 15.61
C ALA A 98 -9.37 -13.53 14.44
N ASP A 99 -9.98 -14.72 14.43
CA ASP A 99 -11.00 -15.10 13.44
C ASP A 99 -12.25 -14.23 13.56
N GLU A 100 -12.76 -14.01 14.79
CA GLU A 100 -13.92 -13.14 15.05
C GLU A 100 -13.69 -11.71 14.58
N LEU A 101 -12.50 -11.16 14.84
CA LEU A 101 -12.10 -9.80 14.47
C LEU A 101 -11.59 -9.71 13.01
N LYS A 102 -11.47 -10.84 12.33
CA LYS A 102 -10.88 -10.92 10.96
C LYS A 102 -9.51 -10.23 10.91
N LEU A 103 -8.70 -10.44 11.96
CA LEU A 103 -7.33 -9.93 12.04
C LEU A 103 -6.36 -11.06 11.69
N PRO A 104 -5.66 -11.02 10.55
CA PRO A 104 -4.69 -12.02 10.17
C PRO A 104 -3.60 -12.20 11.22
N LEU A 105 -3.43 -13.44 11.71
CA LEU A 105 -2.33 -13.84 12.57
C LEU A 105 -1.36 -14.74 11.80
N PHE A 106 -0.09 -14.38 11.86
CA PHE A 106 0.99 -15.16 11.29
C PHE A 106 1.88 -15.74 12.37
N PHE A 107 2.25 -16.99 12.18
CA PHE A 107 3.29 -17.65 12.95
C PHE A 107 4.57 -17.67 12.11
N LEU A 108 5.61 -16.98 12.55
CA LEU A 108 6.87 -16.85 11.83
C LEU A 108 7.85 -17.93 12.25
N ASN A 109 8.49 -18.57 11.25
CA ASN A 109 9.49 -19.61 11.49
C ASN A 109 10.70 -19.04 12.25
N ASN A 110 11.20 -19.79 13.22
CA ASN A 110 12.33 -19.40 14.03
C ASN A 110 13.64 -19.27 13.25
N ASN A 111 13.78 -20.07 12.20
CA ASN A 111 14.96 -20.09 11.35
C ASN A 111 15.01 -18.92 10.37
N ALA A 112 13.88 -18.29 10.06
CA ALA A 112 13.85 -17.11 9.22
C ALA A 112 14.39 -15.90 9.99
N GLY A 113 15.43 -15.25 9.46
CA GLY A 113 15.95 -14.01 10.03
C GLY A 113 14.96 -12.86 9.89
N PHE A 114 15.08 -11.84 10.71
CA PHE A 114 14.20 -10.66 10.58
C PHE A 114 14.40 -9.95 9.25
N THR A 115 15.62 -9.92 8.72
CA THR A 115 15.92 -9.31 7.42
C THR A 115 15.17 -10.01 6.30
N GLU A 116 15.18 -11.35 6.28
CA GLU A 116 14.47 -12.16 5.30
C GLU A 116 12.95 -11.97 5.37
N LEU A 117 12.42 -11.74 6.56
CA LEU A 117 11.00 -11.47 6.77
C LEU A 117 10.59 -10.05 6.41
N THR A 118 11.41 -9.05 6.74
CA THR A 118 11.02 -7.63 6.63
C THR A 118 11.41 -6.98 5.31
N PHE A 119 12.57 -7.34 4.73
CA PHE A 119 13.05 -6.71 3.50
C PHE A 119 12.09 -6.86 2.31
N PRO A 120 11.52 -8.05 2.04
CA PRO A 120 10.53 -8.19 0.97
C PRO A 120 9.26 -7.38 1.20
N ILE A 121 8.79 -7.28 2.45
CA ILE A 121 7.62 -6.45 2.79
C ILE A 121 7.92 -4.97 2.55
N MET A 122 9.08 -4.49 3.01
CA MET A 122 9.52 -3.12 2.81
C MET A 122 9.58 -2.77 1.32
N THR A 123 10.16 -3.65 0.52
CA THR A 123 10.22 -3.49 -0.93
C THR A 123 8.83 -3.39 -1.54
N ALA A 124 7.92 -4.30 -1.19
CA ALA A 124 6.54 -4.29 -1.68
C ALA A 124 5.77 -3.02 -1.27
N ILE A 125 5.97 -2.50 -0.05
CA ILE A 125 5.37 -1.24 0.40
C ILE A 125 5.90 -0.06 -0.43
N VAL A 126 7.21 0.02 -0.65
CA VAL A 126 7.83 1.09 -1.45
C VAL A 126 7.36 1.04 -2.90
N GLU A 127 7.30 -0.14 -3.51
CA GLU A 127 6.81 -0.33 -4.88
C GLU A 127 5.32 0.07 -5.01
N SER A 128 4.48 -0.34 -4.06
CA SER A 128 3.07 0.03 -4.02
C SER A 128 2.90 1.56 -3.99
N ARG A 129 3.66 2.26 -3.15
CA ARG A 129 3.63 3.74 -3.05
C ARG A 129 4.17 4.41 -4.31
N SER A 130 5.24 3.87 -4.90
CA SER A 130 5.84 4.42 -6.13
C SER A 130 4.89 4.32 -7.31
N ASN A 131 4.18 3.21 -7.46
CA ASN A 131 3.16 3.02 -8.49
C ASN A 131 2.01 4.02 -8.35
N VAL A 132 1.54 4.27 -7.13
CA VAL A 132 0.50 5.30 -6.88
C VAL A 132 1.01 6.69 -7.24
N ALA A 133 2.26 7.02 -6.90
CA ALA A 133 2.85 8.31 -7.24
C ALA A 133 3.04 8.51 -8.76
N LEU A 134 3.42 7.45 -9.48
CA LEU A 134 3.53 7.46 -10.93
C LEU A 134 2.17 7.62 -11.61
N ASP A 135 1.15 6.90 -11.17
CA ASP A 135 -0.22 7.04 -11.68
C ASP A 135 -0.76 8.45 -11.44
N THR A 136 -0.53 9.00 -10.26
CA THR A 136 -0.95 10.38 -9.94
C THR A 136 -0.23 11.40 -10.82
N ARG A 137 1.08 11.26 -11.01
CA ARG A 137 1.87 12.13 -11.92
C ARG A 137 1.40 12.02 -13.36
N TYR A 138 1.09 10.80 -13.82
CA TYR A 138 0.58 10.59 -15.17
C TYR A 138 -0.80 11.23 -15.38
N GLN A 139 -1.70 11.13 -14.40
CA GLN A 139 -3.02 11.79 -14.44
C GLN A 139 -2.91 13.32 -14.42
N ILE A 140 -2.05 13.88 -13.56
CA ILE A 140 -1.78 15.32 -13.52
C ILE A 140 -1.16 15.78 -14.84
N GLY A 141 -0.22 15.02 -15.40
CA GLY A 141 0.38 15.31 -16.69
C GLY A 141 -0.64 15.32 -17.84
N ARG A 142 -1.61 14.40 -17.85
CA ARG A 142 -2.70 14.36 -18.83
C ARG A 142 -3.66 15.56 -18.70
N GLN A 143 -4.02 15.94 -17.49
CA GLN A 143 -4.88 17.10 -17.24
C GLN A 143 -4.20 18.40 -17.69
N ASN A 144 -2.94 18.60 -17.33
CA ASN A 144 -2.17 19.78 -17.75
C ASN A 144 -2.00 19.84 -19.26
N LYS A 145 -1.76 18.69 -19.92
CA LYS A 145 -1.68 18.64 -21.40
C LYS A 145 -3.01 19.05 -22.03
N SER A 146 -4.13 18.52 -21.54
CA SER A 146 -5.47 18.86 -22.05
C SER A 146 -5.80 20.33 -21.88
N GLU A 147 -5.41 20.97 -20.78
CA GLU A 147 -5.60 22.41 -20.57
C GLU A 147 -4.73 23.25 -21.49
N LEU A 148 -3.47 22.87 -21.68
CA LEU A 148 -2.56 23.55 -22.62
C LEU A 148 -3.03 23.41 -24.05
N ASP A 149 -3.51 22.22 -24.45
CA ASP A 149 -4.12 21.99 -25.78
C ASP A 149 -5.33 22.90 -26.02
N ARG A 150 -6.24 22.97 -25.04
CA ARG A 150 -7.43 23.86 -25.12
C ARG A 150 -7.01 25.31 -25.21
N LYS A 151 -6.07 25.76 -24.41
CA LYS A 151 -5.58 27.13 -24.43
C LYS A 151 -4.97 27.50 -25.75
N LEU A 152 -4.10 26.65 -26.32
CA LEU A 152 -3.49 26.88 -27.63
C LEU A 152 -4.57 26.98 -28.72
N PHE A 153 -5.56 26.07 -28.70
CA PHE A 153 -6.66 26.07 -29.63
C PHE A 153 -7.47 27.38 -29.58
N PHE A 154 -7.83 27.84 -28.38
CA PHE A 154 -8.54 29.10 -28.19
C PHE A 154 -7.70 30.32 -28.61
N ASP A 155 -6.40 30.33 -28.33
CA ASP A 155 -5.50 31.43 -28.71
C ASP A 155 -5.35 31.54 -30.22
N ILE A 156 -5.30 30.42 -30.95
CA ILE A 156 -5.26 30.38 -32.41
C ILE A 156 -6.58 30.90 -33.01
N ILE A 157 -7.74 30.37 -32.55
CA ILE A 157 -9.08 30.76 -33.09
C ILE A 157 -9.35 32.25 -32.82
N ASN A 158 -8.92 32.77 -31.68
CA ASN A 158 -9.15 34.17 -31.34
C ASN A 158 -8.07 35.12 -31.88
N GLY A 159 -7.16 34.64 -32.73
CA GLY A 159 -6.12 35.45 -33.34
C GLY A 159 -5.10 36.02 -32.38
N LYS A 160 -4.98 35.43 -31.17
CA LYS A 160 -4.00 35.88 -30.16
C LYS A 160 -2.59 35.39 -30.47
N VAL A 161 -2.47 34.31 -31.25
CA VAL A 161 -1.20 33.80 -31.76
C VAL A 161 -1.25 33.87 -33.28
N THR A 162 -0.52 34.80 -33.84
CA THR A 162 -0.52 35.10 -35.28
C THR A 162 0.83 34.81 -35.97
N GLN A 163 1.89 34.58 -35.17
CA GLN A 163 3.23 34.28 -35.70
C GLN A 163 3.34 32.75 -35.92
N THR A 164 3.65 32.38 -37.15
CA THR A 164 3.78 30.97 -37.58
C THR A 164 4.78 30.20 -36.72
N GLU A 165 5.93 30.83 -36.45
CA GLU A 165 7.01 30.22 -35.64
C GLU A 165 6.57 29.91 -34.20
N GLU A 166 5.78 30.78 -33.58
CA GLU A 166 5.25 30.54 -32.24
C GLU A 166 4.22 29.41 -32.23
N VAL A 167 3.36 29.32 -33.23
CA VAL A 167 2.39 28.24 -33.42
C VAL A 167 3.12 26.91 -33.59
N GLU A 168 4.11 26.84 -34.46
CA GLU A 168 4.91 25.64 -34.69
C GLU A 168 5.64 25.16 -33.42
N TYR A 169 6.26 26.08 -32.69
CA TYR A 169 6.92 25.77 -31.42
C TYR A 169 5.96 25.18 -30.40
N ARG A 170 4.78 25.77 -30.23
CA ARG A 170 3.76 25.28 -29.27
C ARG A 170 3.17 23.94 -29.70
N ILE A 171 2.89 23.74 -31.00
CA ILE A 171 2.43 22.46 -31.56
C ILE A 171 3.46 21.36 -31.29
N ALA A 172 4.74 21.62 -31.54
CA ALA A 172 5.82 20.69 -31.29
C ALA A 172 5.95 20.35 -29.79
N SER A 173 5.85 21.35 -28.92
CA SER A 173 5.94 21.17 -27.46
C SER A 173 4.77 20.33 -26.89
N LEU A 174 3.61 20.38 -27.51
CA LEU A 174 2.42 19.61 -27.14
C LEU A 174 2.34 18.24 -27.85
N GLN A 175 3.32 17.95 -28.71
CA GLN A 175 3.34 16.72 -29.52
C GLN A 175 2.07 16.54 -30.37
N TRP A 176 1.54 17.63 -30.92
CA TRP A 176 0.45 17.57 -31.88
C TRP A 176 0.96 17.02 -33.23
N PRO A 177 0.07 16.41 -34.03
CA PRO A 177 0.47 15.94 -35.36
C PRO A 177 1.06 17.07 -36.21
N SER A 178 2.15 16.80 -36.88
CA SER A 178 2.79 17.75 -37.84
C SER A 178 2.07 17.82 -39.17
N GLU A 179 1.11 16.92 -39.44
CA GLU A 179 0.33 16.91 -40.67
C GLU A 179 -0.80 17.94 -40.60
N PRO A 180 -1.22 18.50 -41.76
CA PRO A 180 -2.28 19.50 -41.83
C PRO A 180 -3.58 18.89 -41.28
N PHE A 181 -4.19 19.54 -40.27
CA PHE A 181 -5.48 19.18 -39.71
C PHE A 181 -6.55 20.19 -40.06
N ARG A 182 -7.80 19.72 -40.18
CA ARG A 182 -8.96 20.59 -40.41
C ARG A 182 -9.70 20.82 -39.11
N VAL A 183 -10.00 22.07 -38.80
CA VAL A 183 -10.89 22.43 -37.73
C VAL A 183 -12.31 22.47 -38.29
N ILE A 184 -13.21 21.62 -37.75
CA ILE A 184 -14.64 21.65 -38.07
C ILE A 184 -15.34 22.30 -36.88
N ALA A 185 -15.88 23.50 -37.07
CA ALA A 185 -16.75 24.13 -36.10
C ALA A 185 -18.19 23.68 -36.36
N LEU A 186 -18.82 22.99 -35.41
CA LEU A 186 -20.24 22.68 -35.41
C LEU A 186 -20.94 23.75 -34.55
N SER A 187 -21.79 24.58 -35.17
CA SER A 187 -22.73 25.41 -34.45
C SER A 187 -23.95 24.54 -34.06
N LEU A 188 -24.21 24.46 -32.77
CA LEU A 188 -25.46 23.91 -32.23
C LEU A 188 -26.56 24.96 -32.31
#